data_2c3576bacad01a2132a04c44496567f8
#
_entry.id   2c3576bacad01a2132a04c44496567f8
#
_cell.length_a   1.000
_cell.length_b   1.000
_cell.length_c   1.000
_cell.angle_alpha   90.00
_cell.angle_beta   90.00
_cell.angle_gamma   90.00
#
_symmetry.space_group_name_H-M   'P 1'
#
loop_
_entity.id
_entity.type
_entity.pdbx_description
1 polymer ?
#
loop_
_entity_poly.entity_id
_entity_poly.type
_entity_poly.pdbx_seq_one_letter_code
_entity_poly.pdbx_strand_id
1 'polypeptide(L)'
;MSYPTPSDYQEAVQDPASAFTDPELKTASPRENVLGLPQPVTGAFAAVFPMTTERGIRYAAKCFLAHVPDQQNRYAAVSRYLSAVDLPWMVDFDYQTRGIHVHGDVYPVLKMEWVEGAGLNRFVGDRLDDPKLLARLAERWRELCAGLEEAEIAHGDLQHGNVRVATDGGKPVIRLVDYDTMYVPELDGETSPEVGHRNYQHPDRTERDFGPRVDRFSALAVYTGLRACAARPELWQAYDTGENLLFRDGDFYDPDGSPLFAELRGDDDLAPLADALRTACYLEPEDVPALDDIVRGDASLPAVNVRSRSHGRTRKPSARRDPVEQAWAPLLATLLVGAAAVGAFVVPAYGLVVALAGVIALGIVAGLRYGRHPVVRRRRRLARESERITRLIQNIRRQIDSLSVRRQQVLDSVDERREERLQELREEVIYDHL
;
A
#
# COMPACT_ATOMS: atom_id res chain seq x y z
N MET A 1 0.86 -26.10 -6.98
CA MET A 1 1.63 -25.46 -8.08
C MET A 1 2.13 -24.13 -7.60
N SER A 2 3.38 -23.78 -7.89
CA SER A 2 3.90 -22.44 -7.62
C SER A 2 3.45 -21.50 -8.76
N TYR A 3 2.95 -20.32 -8.44
CA TYR A 3 2.66 -19.30 -9.44
C TYR A 3 3.96 -18.78 -10.08
N PRO A 4 3.90 -18.33 -11.35
CA PRO A 4 5.06 -17.75 -12.02
C PRO A 4 5.57 -16.48 -11.33
N THR A 5 6.86 -16.24 -11.45
CA THR A 5 7.49 -14.99 -11.02
C THR A 5 7.23 -13.85 -12.02
N PRO A 6 7.46 -12.59 -11.67
CA PRO A 6 7.39 -11.48 -12.64
C PRO A 6 8.29 -11.69 -13.87
N SER A 7 9.44 -12.35 -13.71
CA SER A 7 10.36 -12.65 -14.82
C SER A 7 9.83 -13.72 -15.76
N ASP A 8 9.15 -14.75 -15.20
CA ASP A 8 8.52 -15.80 -16.02
C ASP A 8 7.38 -15.25 -16.89
N TYR A 9 6.57 -14.34 -16.30
CA TYR A 9 5.55 -13.61 -17.06
C TYR A 9 6.17 -12.66 -18.09
N GLN A 10 7.27 -11.96 -17.75
CA GLN A 10 7.96 -11.08 -18.68
C GLN A 10 8.49 -11.87 -19.90
N GLU A 11 9.01 -13.08 -19.68
CA GLU A 11 9.45 -13.97 -20.75
C GLU A 11 8.28 -14.41 -21.64
N ALA A 12 7.18 -14.88 -21.05
CA ALA A 12 6.00 -15.29 -21.79
C ALA A 12 5.39 -14.16 -22.63
N VAL A 13 5.27 -12.96 -22.07
CA VAL A 13 4.66 -11.79 -22.73
C VAL A 13 5.53 -11.23 -23.87
N GLN A 14 6.76 -11.69 -24.08
CA GLN A 14 7.54 -11.35 -25.29
C GLN A 14 6.90 -11.89 -26.57
N ASP A 15 6.14 -12.99 -26.47
CA ASP A 15 5.32 -13.50 -27.57
C ASP A 15 3.85 -13.57 -27.15
N PRO A 16 3.10 -12.47 -27.24
CA PRO A 16 1.70 -12.41 -26.82
C PRO A 16 0.80 -13.40 -27.59
N ALA A 17 1.12 -13.67 -28.84
CA ALA A 17 0.31 -14.57 -29.68
C ALA A 17 0.31 -16.01 -29.15
N SER A 18 1.41 -16.48 -28.63
CA SER A 18 1.55 -17.80 -28.00
C SER A 18 1.17 -17.77 -26.51
N ALA A 19 1.42 -16.66 -25.80
CA ALA A 19 1.21 -16.57 -24.36
C ALA A 19 -0.28 -16.43 -24.00
N PHE A 20 -0.98 -15.45 -24.55
CA PHE A 20 -2.35 -15.18 -24.16
C PHE A 20 -3.37 -16.10 -24.84
N THR A 21 -4.53 -16.29 -24.18
CA THR A 21 -5.68 -16.98 -24.77
C THR A 21 -6.69 -16.00 -25.39
N ASP A 22 -6.75 -14.77 -24.84
CA ASP A 22 -7.65 -13.70 -25.29
C ASP A 22 -7.28 -13.20 -26.69
N PRO A 23 -8.24 -13.10 -27.64
CA PRO A 23 -7.95 -12.70 -29.01
C PRO A 23 -7.34 -11.32 -29.17
N GLU A 24 -7.72 -10.35 -28.31
CA GLU A 24 -7.21 -8.99 -28.37
C GLU A 24 -5.81 -8.91 -27.76
N LEU A 25 -5.56 -9.59 -26.64
CA LEU A 25 -4.24 -9.65 -26.02
C LEU A 25 -3.23 -10.39 -26.89
N LYS A 26 -3.65 -11.42 -27.66
CA LYS A 26 -2.79 -12.11 -28.63
C LYS A 26 -2.22 -11.20 -29.71
N THR A 27 -2.96 -10.19 -30.12
CA THR A 27 -2.58 -9.26 -31.19
C THR A 27 -2.04 -7.93 -30.63
N ALA A 28 -2.02 -7.79 -29.31
CA ALA A 28 -1.53 -6.59 -28.65
C ALA A 28 -0.01 -6.63 -28.40
N SER A 29 0.63 -5.49 -28.50
CA SER A 29 2.04 -5.33 -28.16
C SER A 29 2.19 -4.85 -26.71
N PRO A 30 3.07 -5.46 -25.91
CA PRO A 30 3.36 -4.95 -24.56
C PRO A 30 4.14 -3.64 -24.63
N ARG A 31 4.02 -2.81 -23.58
CA ARG A 31 4.97 -1.71 -23.40
C ARG A 31 6.35 -2.28 -23.09
N GLU A 32 7.35 -1.83 -23.80
CA GLU A 32 8.72 -2.30 -23.67
C GLU A 32 9.63 -1.29 -22.95
N ASN A 33 10.68 -1.79 -22.35
CA ASN A 33 11.77 -0.99 -21.82
C ASN A 33 12.80 -0.66 -22.93
N VAL A 34 13.87 0.03 -22.58
CA VAL A 34 14.95 0.42 -23.51
C VAL A 34 15.71 -0.77 -24.13
N LEU A 35 15.53 -1.98 -23.60
CA LEU A 35 16.14 -3.21 -24.11
C LEU A 35 15.17 -4.01 -25.00
N GLY A 36 13.95 -3.50 -25.29
CA GLY A 36 12.94 -4.21 -26.06
C GLY A 36 12.24 -5.33 -25.28
N LEU A 37 12.33 -5.33 -23.93
CA LEU A 37 11.67 -6.32 -23.11
C LEU A 37 10.35 -5.76 -22.54
N PRO A 38 9.27 -6.58 -22.44
CA PRO A 38 8.04 -6.18 -21.81
C PRO A 38 8.28 -5.60 -20.41
N GLN A 39 7.72 -4.43 -20.13
CA GLN A 39 7.91 -3.73 -18.87
C GLN A 39 6.64 -3.74 -18.03
N PRO A 40 6.52 -4.66 -17.06
CA PRO A 40 5.37 -4.67 -16.15
C PRO A 40 5.47 -3.56 -15.11
N VAL A 41 4.32 -3.15 -14.59
CA VAL A 41 4.19 -2.51 -13.28
C VAL A 41 3.99 -3.63 -12.26
N THR A 42 4.95 -3.83 -11.35
CA THR A 42 4.93 -4.97 -10.43
C THR A 42 4.56 -4.50 -9.02
N GLY A 43 3.51 -5.09 -8.47
CA GLY A 43 3.11 -5.00 -7.07
C GLY A 43 3.50 -6.25 -6.27
N ALA A 44 2.98 -6.35 -5.04
CA ALA A 44 3.22 -7.50 -4.16
C ALA A 44 2.51 -8.79 -4.68
N PHE A 45 1.37 -8.65 -5.35
CA PHE A 45 0.47 -9.75 -5.69
C PHE A 45 0.29 -9.98 -7.20
N ALA A 46 0.73 -9.03 -8.02
CA ALA A 46 0.56 -9.11 -9.47
C ALA A 46 1.66 -8.38 -10.24
N ALA A 47 1.86 -8.81 -11.50
CA ALA A 47 2.61 -8.11 -12.53
C ALA A 47 1.59 -7.64 -13.61
N VAL A 48 1.50 -6.34 -13.83
CA VAL A 48 0.55 -5.72 -14.76
C VAL A 48 1.28 -5.25 -16.00
N PHE A 49 0.96 -5.83 -17.16
CA PHE A 49 1.54 -5.48 -18.45
C PHE A 49 0.61 -4.52 -19.20
N PRO A 50 1.05 -3.28 -19.51
CA PRO A 50 0.33 -2.42 -20.44
C PRO A 50 0.44 -3.00 -21.85
N MET A 51 -0.71 -3.32 -22.45
CA MET A 51 -0.83 -3.93 -23.76
C MET A 51 -1.53 -2.95 -24.71
N THR A 52 -1.07 -2.83 -25.95
CA THR A 52 -1.69 -1.95 -26.97
C THR A 52 -2.02 -2.78 -28.20
N THR A 53 -3.29 -2.82 -28.59
CA THR A 53 -3.74 -3.51 -29.81
C THR A 53 -3.33 -2.74 -31.07
N GLU A 54 -3.38 -3.40 -32.24
CA GLU A 54 -3.13 -2.76 -33.55
C GLU A 54 -4.07 -1.57 -33.82
N ARG A 55 -5.26 -1.57 -33.20
CA ARG A 55 -6.24 -0.46 -33.31
C ARG A 55 -5.96 0.69 -32.35
N GLY A 56 -4.90 0.59 -31.54
CA GLY A 56 -4.54 1.59 -30.55
C GLY A 56 -5.33 1.50 -29.23
N ILE A 57 -6.18 0.47 -29.07
CA ILE A 57 -6.88 0.22 -27.80
C ILE A 57 -5.86 -0.31 -26.80
N ARG A 58 -5.91 0.19 -25.58
CA ARG A 58 -4.96 -0.17 -24.52
C ARG A 58 -5.65 -0.96 -23.42
N TYR A 59 -4.97 -2.00 -22.95
CA TYR A 59 -5.39 -2.86 -21.85
C TYR A 59 -4.29 -3.00 -20.79
N ALA A 60 -4.70 -3.26 -19.56
CA ALA A 60 -3.85 -3.76 -18.49
C ALA A 60 -4.07 -5.28 -18.41
N ALA A 61 -3.05 -6.07 -18.70
CA ALA A 61 -3.05 -7.51 -18.45
C ALA A 61 -2.42 -7.77 -17.07
N LYS A 62 -3.25 -8.01 -16.05
CA LYS A 62 -2.82 -8.29 -14.68
C LYS A 62 -2.61 -9.79 -14.51
N CYS A 63 -1.36 -10.20 -14.33
CA CYS A 63 -0.92 -11.58 -14.10
C CYS A 63 -0.64 -11.78 -12.60
N PHE A 64 -1.27 -12.75 -11.97
CA PHE A 64 -1.21 -12.97 -10.53
C PHE A 64 0.05 -13.73 -10.12
N LEU A 65 0.68 -13.32 -9.01
CA LEU A 65 1.90 -13.93 -8.47
C LEU A 65 1.63 -15.00 -7.41
N ALA A 66 0.39 -15.11 -6.97
CA ALA A 66 -0.04 -16.11 -5.97
C ALA A 66 -1.47 -16.57 -6.24
N HIS A 67 -1.80 -17.76 -5.74
CA HIS A 67 -3.18 -18.23 -5.73
C HIS A 67 -3.98 -17.50 -4.65
N VAL A 68 -5.07 -16.88 -5.03
CA VAL A 68 -6.06 -16.31 -4.10
C VAL A 68 -7.28 -17.25 -4.12
N PRO A 69 -7.68 -17.82 -2.99
CA PRO A 69 -8.88 -18.65 -2.91
C PRO A 69 -10.11 -17.86 -3.39
N ASP A 70 -11.03 -18.54 -4.08
CA ASP A 70 -12.30 -18.02 -4.57
C ASP A 70 -12.24 -16.77 -5.47
N GLN A 71 -11.04 -16.41 -5.96
CA GLN A 71 -10.81 -15.23 -6.77
C GLN A 71 -11.74 -15.16 -8.00
N GLN A 72 -11.96 -16.31 -8.67
CA GLN A 72 -12.88 -16.38 -9.81
C GLN A 72 -14.31 -16.01 -9.43
N ASN A 73 -14.82 -16.53 -8.31
CA ASN A 73 -16.19 -16.26 -7.86
C ASN A 73 -16.34 -14.80 -7.47
N ARG A 74 -15.34 -14.22 -6.79
CA ARG A 74 -15.31 -12.81 -6.40
C ARG A 74 -15.35 -11.90 -7.63
N TYR A 75 -14.46 -12.10 -8.60
CA TYR A 75 -14.46 -11.31 -9.83
C TYR A 75 -15.73 -11.49 -10.65
N ALA A 76 -16.32 -12.70 -10.67
CA ALA A 76 -17.59 -12.93 -11.34
C ALA A 76 -18.75 -12.17 -10.64
N ALA A 77 -18.79 -12.12 -9.31
CA ALA A 77 -19.77 -11.35 -8.56
C ALA A 77 -19.60 -9.84 -8.81
N VAL A 78 -18.38 -9.34 -8.71
CA VAL A 78 -18.07 -7.92 -8.96
C VAL A 78 -18.44 -7.51 -10.38
N SER A 79 -18.06 -8.32 -11.40
CA SER A 79 -18.37 -8.04 -12.80
C SER A 79 -19.88 -7.97 -13.06
N ARG A 80 -20.66 -8.95 -12.54
CA ARG A 80 -22.12 -8.93 -12.69
C ARG A 80 -22.75 -7.69 -12.06
N TYR A 81 -22.30 -7.35 -10.85
CA TYR A 81 -22.87 -6.23 -10.13
C TYR A 81 -22.53 -4.88 -10.79
N LEU A 82 -21.27 -4.66 -11.15
CA LEU A 82 -20.83 -3.43 -11.82
C LEU A 82 -21.51 -3.21 -13.16
N SER A 83 -21.73 -4.30 -13.93
CA SER A 83 -22.47 -4.21 -15.20
C SER A 83 -23.95 -3.80 -15.04
N ALA A 84 -24.53 -4.00 -13.85
CA ALA A 84 -25.92 -3.63 -13.56
C ALA A 84 -26.08 -2.18 -13.05
N VAL A 85 -25.03 -1.62 -12.41
CA VAL A 85 -25.12 -0.28 -11.76
C VAL A 85 -24.51 0.86 -12.60
N ASP A 86 -23.69 0.57 -13.61
CA ASP A 86 -23.11 1.52 -14.58
C ASP A 86 -22.55 2.80 -13.94
N LEU A 87 -21.57 2.64 -13.04
CA LEU A 87 -20.94 3.77 -12.35
C LEU A 87 -19.82 4.39 -13.22
N PRO A 88 -19.81 5.73 -13.38
CA PRO A 88 -18.88 6.40 -14.30
C PRO A 88 -17.42 6.34 -13.85
N TRP A 89 -17.15 5.91 -12.63
CA TRP A 89 -15.77 5.80 -12.08
C TRP A 89 -15.17 4.42 -12.27
N MET A 90 -15.99 3.41 -12.61
CA MET A 90 -15.54 2.04 -12.80
C MET A 90 -14.96 1.84 -14.20
N VAL A 91 -14.16 0.83 -14.33
CA VAL A 91 -13.46 0.43 -15.55
C VAL A 91 -13.84 -1.00 -15.86
N ASP A 92 -14.15 -1.27 -17.12
CA ASP A 92 -14.48 -2.61 -17.58
C ASP A 92 -13.31 -3.57 -17.43
N PHE A 93 -13.62 -4.80 -17.04
CA PHE A 93 -12.64 -5.85 -16.90
C PHE A 93 -13.21 -7.24 -17.25
N ASP A 94 -12.34 -8.16 -17.61
CA ASP A 94 -12.62 -9.55 -17.86
C ASP A 94 -11.63 -10.46 -17.10
N TYR A 95 -12.14 -11.30 -16.21
CA TYR A 95 -11.34 -12.27 -15.47
C TYR A 95 -11.31 -13.60 -16.20
N GLN A 96 -10.19 -13.94 -16.78
CA GLN A 96 -9.93 -15.12 -17.57
C GLN A 96 -9.24 -16.18 -16.72
N THR A 97 -9.95 -17.25 -16.35
CA THR A 97 -9.41 -18.35 -15.53
C THR A 97 -8.24 -19.09 -16.18
N ARG A 98 -8.15 -19.04 -17.51
CA ARG A 98 -7.10 -19.65 -18.34
C ARG A 98 -6.59 -18.62 -19.34
N GLY A 99 -6.01 -17.52 -18.83
CA GLY A 99 -5.68 -16.34 -19.62
C GLY A 99 -4.29 -16.33 -20.23
N ILE A 100 -3.28 -16.95 -19.58
CA ILE A 100 -1.89 -16.91 -20.04
C ILE A 100 -1.17 -18.24 -19.84
N HIS A 101 -0.42 -18.66 -20.88
CA HIS A 101 0.48 -19.83 -20.86
C HIS A 101 1.87 -19.41 -20.37
N VAL A 102 2.39 -20.10 -19.34
CA VAL A 102 3.75 -19.90 -18.83
C VAL A 102 4.35 -21.25 -18.51
N HIS A 103 5.50 -21.60 -19.09
CA HIS A 103 6.24 -22.85 -18.88
C HIS A 103 5.39 -24.12 -19.02
N GLY A 104 4.40 -24.09 -19.94
CA GLY A 104 3.52 -25.24 -20.22
C GLY A 104 2.26 -25.32 -19.36
N ASP A 105 2.16 -24.54 -18.31
CA ASP A 105 0.94 -24.38 -17.49
C ASP A 105 0.13 -23.16 -17.90
N VAL A 106 -1.14 -23.09 -17.45
CA VAL A 106 -2.05 -21.98 -17.78
C VAL A 106 -2.52 -21.30 -16.50
N TYR A 107 -2.38 -19.98 -16.45
CA TYR A 107 -2.69 -19.15 -15.28
C TYR A 107 -3.80 -18.13 -15.58
N PRO A 108 -4.50 -17.64 -14.55
CA PRO A 108 -5.51 -16.62 -14.72
C PRO A 108 -4.89 -15.26 -15.09
N VAL A 109 -5.64 -14.48 -15.85
CA VAL A 109 -5.35 -13.08 -16.18
C VAL A 109 -6.59 -12.24 -15.94
N LEU A 110 -6.42 -11.05 -15.36
CA LEU A 110 -7.43 -10.02 -15.40
C LEU A 110 -7.06 -9.04 -16.52
N LYS A 111 -7.89 -8.99 -17.55
CA LYS A 111 -7.83 -7.97 -18.61
C LYS A 111 -8.71 -6.80 -18.19
N MET A 112 -8.16 -5.62 -18.12
CA MET A 112 -8.87 -4.39 -17.75
C MET A 112 -8.57 -3.31 -18.79
N GLU A 113 -9.51 -2.43 -19.08
CA GLU A 113 -9.25 -1.26 -19.89
C GLU A 113 -8.11 -0.43 -19.27
N TRP A 114 -7.19 0.06 -20.10
CA TRP A 114 -6.11 0.91 -19.60
C TRP A 114 -6.61 2.31 -19.31
N VAL A 115 -6.49 2.74 -18.07
CA VAL A 115 -6.89 4.08 -17.65
C VAL A 115 -5.74 5.06 -17.80
N GLU A 116 -5.96 6.09 -18.58
CA GLU A 116 -5.04 7.22 -18.67
C GLU A 116 -5.16 8.10 -17.42
N GLY A 117 -4.06 8.75 -17.06
CA GLY A 117 -3.99 9.65 -15.92
C GLY A 117 -2.90 9.27 -14.92
N ALA A 118 -2.65 10.16 -13.98
CA ALA A 118 -1.70 9.95 -12.89
C ALA A 118 -2.37 9.27 -11.68
N GLY A 119 -1.61 8.62 -10.83
CA GLY A 119 -2.07 8.26 -9.50
C GLY A 119 -2.42 9.53 -8.71
N LEU A 120 -3.35 9.41 -7.76
CA LEU A 120 -3.90 10.55 -7.04
C LEU A 120 -2.83 11.44 -6.39
N ASN A 121 -1.86 10.84 -5.68
CA ASN A 121 -0.78 11.58 -5.04
C ASN A 121 0.07 12.35 -6.05
N ARG A 122 0.45 11.71 -7.16
CA ARG A 122 1.23 12.37 -8.22
C ARG A 122 0.44 13.50 -8.87
N PHE A 123 -0.85 13.27 -9.16
CA PHE A 123 -1.71 14.32 -9.73
C PHE A 123 -1.78 15.54 -8.82
N VAL A 124 -1.94 15.33 -7.51
CA VAL A 124 -1.95 16.42 -6.51
C VAL A 124 -0.60 17.12 -6.45
N GLY A 125 0.51 16.37 -6.33
CA GLY A 125 1.87 16.93 -6.28
C GLY A 125 2.22 17.77 -7.51
N ASP A 126 1.75 17.37 -8.71
CA ASP A 126 1.97 18.10 -9.97
C ASP A 126 1.04 19.32 -10.13
N ARG A 127 0.11 19.59 -9.19
CA ARG A 127 -0.93 20.63 -9.29
C ARG A 127 -1.13 21.46 -8.03
N LEU A 128 -0.12 21.51 -7.16
CA LEU A 128 -0.17 22.32 -5.92
C LEU A 128 -0.30 23.82 -6.17
N ASP A 129 0.03 24.28 -7.38
CA ASP A 129 -0.11 25.66 -7.86
C ASP A 129 -1.54 25.98 -8.36
N ASP A 130 -2.44 24.99 -8.47
CA ASP A 130 -3.85 25.19 -8.85
C ASP A 130 -4.82 24.75 -7.73
N PRO A 131 -4.97 25.54 -6.67
CA PRO A 131 -5.86 25.21 -5.56
C PRO A 131 -7.34 25.05 -5.98
N LYS A 132 -7.75 25.73 -7.06
CA LYS A 132 -9.12 25.60 -7.59
C LYS A 132 -9.35 24.24 -8.23
N LEU A 133 -8.35 23.70 -8.93
CA LEU A 133 -8.41 22.35 -9.49
C LEU A 133 -8.44 21.29 -8.37
N LEU A 134 -7.60 21.44 -7.34
CA LEU A 134 -7.59 20.54 -6.19
C LEU A 134 -8.91 20.58 -5.40
N ALA A 135 -9.50 21.76 -5.22
CA ALA A 135 -10.82 21.87 -4.60
C ALA A 135 -11.91 21.18 -5.45
N ARG A 136 -11.88 21.34 -6.78
CA ARG A 136 -12.79 20.59 -7.68
C ARG A 136 -12.55 19.07 -7.61
N LEU A 137 -11.30 18.64 -7.47
CA LEU A 137 -10.98 17.21 -7.30
C LEU A 137 -11.57 16.68 -5.99
N ALA A 138 -11.51 17.45 -4.90
CA ALA A 138 -12.12 17.07 -3.64
C ALA A 138 -13.65 16.89 -3.78
N GLU A 139 -14.35 17.78 -4.50
CA GLU A 139 -15.78 17.61 -4.75
C GLU A 139 -16.09 16.39 -5.64
N ARG A 140 -15.29 16.13 -6.68
CA ARG A 140 -15.42 14.92 -7.49
C ARG A 140 -15.18 13.64 -6.68
N TRP A 141 -14.25 13.70 -5.73
CA TRP A 141 -14.01 12.61 -4.80
C TRP A 141 -15.23 12.37 -3.90
N ARG A 142 -15.84 13.43 -3.39
CA ARG A 142 -17.05 13.34 -2.57
C ARG A 142 -18.22 12.74 -3.36
N GLU A 143 -18.44 13.20 -4.62
CA GLU A 143 -19.44 12.63 -5.53
C GLU A 143 -19.22 11.13 -5.77
N LEU A 144 -17.97 10.71 -5.99
CA LEU A 144 -17.60 9.31 -6.15
C LEU A 144 -17.95 8.50 -4.91
N CYS A 145 -17.55 8.97 -3.72
CA CYS A 145 -17.83 8.26 -2.46
C CYS A 145 -19.34 8.15 -2.20
N ALA A 146 -20.12 9.20 -2.48
CA ALA A 146 -21.57 9.16 -2.36
C ALA A 146 -22.21 8.14 -3.33
N GLY A 147 -21.71 8.07 -4.57
CA GLY A 147 -22.20 7.09 -5.54
C GLY A 147 -21.83 5.64 -5.21
N LEU A 148 -20.67 5.39 -4.59
CA LEU A 148 -20.34 4.06 -4.07
C LEU A 148 -21.29 3.65 -2.93
N GLU A 149 -21.56 4.58 -1.99
CA GLU A 149 -22.51 4.34 -0.89
C GLU A 149 -23.91 4.03 -1.42
N GLU A 150 -24.42 4.81 -2.38
CA GLU A 150 -25.74 4.62 -2.99
C GLU A 150 -25.85 3.27 -3.72
N ALA A 151 -24.76 2.83 -4.31
CA ALA A 151 -24.68 1.54 -4.99
C ALA A 151 -24.36 0.37 -4.04
N GLU A 152 -24.24 0.59 -2.73
CA GLU A 152 -23.83 -0.43 -1.75
C GLU A 152 -22.50 -1.13 -2.11
N ILE A 153 -21.58 -0.39 -2.74
CA ILE A 153 -20.25 -0.87 -3.14
C ILE A 153 -19.20 -0.28 -2.23
N ALA A 154 -18.17 -1.08 -1.90
CA ALA A 154 -16.92 -0.55 -1.38
C ALA A 154 -15.75 -1.07 -2.21
N HIS A 155 -14.81 -0.21 -2.53
CA HIS A 155 -13.58 -0.58 -3.24
C HIS A 155 -12.66 -1.43 -2.36
N GLY A 156 -12.66 -1.16 -1.06
CA GLY A 156 -11.88 -1.88 -0.06
C GLY A 156 -10.40 -1.46 0.02
N ASP A 157 -9.86 -0.78 -1.00
CA ASP A 157 -8.51 -0.22 -0.99
C ASP A 157 -8.46 1.11 -1.76
N LEU A 158 -9.21 2.11 -1.29
CA LEU A 158 -9.17 3.48 -1.82
C LEU A 158 -7.84 4.14 -1.40
N GLN A 159 -6.84 4.03 -2.25
CA GLN A 159 -5.49 4.58 -2.06
C GLN A 159 -4.97 5.21 -3.35
N HIS A 160 -3.91 6.01 -3.23
CA HIS A 160 -3.36 6.82 -4.32
C HIS A 160 -3.01 6.06 -5.62
N GLY A 161 -2.61 4.79 -5.52
CA GLY A 161 -2.27 3.96 -6.67
C GLY A 161 -3.50 3.45 -7.43
N ASN A 162 -4.60 3.22 -6.72
CA ASN A 162 -5.85 2.67 -7.23
C ASN A 162 -6.81 3.76 -7.74
N VAL A 163 -6.52 5.03 -7.45
CA VAL A 163 -7.28 6.20 -7.89
C VAL A 163 -6.52 6.89 -9.01
N ARG A 164 -7.01 6.77 -10.25
CA ARG A 164 -6.42 7.40 -11.43
C ARG A 164 -7.13 8.72 -11.72
N VAL A 165 -6.35 9.79 -11.89
CA VAL A 165 -6.89 11.12 -12.15
C VAL A 165 -6.34 11.67 -13.46
N ALA A 166 -7.24 12.08 -14.33
CA ALA A 166 -6.95 12.82 -15.57
C ALA A 166 -7.68 14.17 -15.56
N THR A 167 -7.41 14.99 -16.57
CA THR A 167 -8.14 16.25 -16.79
C THR A 167 -8.79 16.19 -18.15
N ASP A 168 -10.11 16.40 -18.19
CA ASP A 168 -10.88 16.55 -19.41
C ASP A 168 -11.59 17.91 -19.42
N GLY A 169 -11.33 18.71 -20.45
CA GLY A 169 -11.87 20.06 -20.56
C GLY A 169 -11.56 20.95 -19.33
N GLY A 170 -10.42 20.74 -18.65
CA GLY A 170 -10.04 21.48 -17.43
C GLY A 170 -10.76 21.00 -16.16
N LYS A 171 -11.48 19.87 -16.22
CA LYS A 171 -12.16 19.27 -15.08
C LYS A 171 -11.45 17.95 -14.68
N PRO A 172 -11.29 17.67 -13.39
CA PRO A 172 -10.72 16.39 -12.96
C PRO A 172 -11.71 15.26 -13.22
N VAL A 173 -11.21 14.17 -13.79
CA VAL A 173 -11.92 12.91 -14.03
C VAL A 173 -11.23 11.82 -13.22
N ILE A 174 -12.00 11.12 -12.41
CA ILE A 174 -11.50 10.03 -11.56
C ILE A 174 -11.94 8.69 -12.16
N ARG A 175 -11.02 7.71 -12.12
CA ARG A 175 -11.29 6.30 -12.39
C ARG A 175 -10.68 5.44 -11.30
N LEU A 176 -11.40 4.40 -10.90
CA LEU A 176 -10.93 3.41 -9.94
C LEU A 176 -10.39 2.19 -10.68
N VAL A 177 -9.29 1.64 -10.20
CA VAL A 177 -8.65 0.42 -10.73
C VAL A 177 -8.30 -0.51 -9.57
N ASP A 178 -8.08 -1.79 -9.88
CA ASP A 178 -7.71 -2.81 -8.90
C ASP A 178 -8.82 -3.18 -7.91
N TYR A 179 -9.69 -4.10 -8.36
CA TYR A 179 -10.90 -4.52 -7.62
C TYR A 179 -10.70 -5.79 -6.77
N ASP A 180 -9.47 -6.15 -6.40
CA ASP A 180 -9.17 -7.37 -5.64
C ASP A 180 -9.88 -7.42 -4.28
N THR A 181 -10.06 -6.25 -3.66
CA THR A 181 -10.68 -6.09 -2.33
C THR A 181 -12.12 -5.57 -2.36
N MET A 182 -12.69 -5.45 -3.57
CA MET A 182 -14.02 -4.86 -3.75
C MET A 182 -15.11 -5.68 -3.08
N TYR A 183 -15.97 -4.98 -2.35
CA TYR A 183 -17.22 -5.49 -1.82
C TYR A 183 -18.39 -5.11 -2.76
N VAL A 184 -19.23 -6.08 -3.01
CA VAL A 184 -20.57 -5.94 -3.60
C VAL A 184 -21.55 -6.78 -2.77
N PRO A 185 -22.87 -6.49 -2.79
CA PRO A 185 -23.85 -7.21 -1.95
C PRO A 185 -23.85 -8.73 -2.11
N GLU A 186 -23.47 -9.26 -3.29
CA GLU A 186 -23.34 -10.71 -3.51
C GLU A 186 -22.23 -11.37 -2.67
N LEU A 187 -21.29 -10.59 -2.14
CA LEU A 187 -20.17 -11.05 -1.31
C LEU A 187 -20.40 -10.82 0.18
N ASP A 188 -21.64 -10.48 0.58
CA ASP A 188 -21.95 -10.27 1.99
C ASP A 188 -21.69 -11.52 2.84
N GLY A 189 -21.10 -11.31 4.03
CA GLY A 189 -20.70 -12.40 4.92
C GLY A 189 -19.33 -13.02 4.63
N GLU A 190 -18.65 -12.63 3.54
CA GLU A 190 -17.28 -13.02 3.27
C GLU A 190 -16.26 -12.17 4.05
N THR A 191 -14.97 -12.42 3.82
CA THR A 191 -13.87 -11.61 4.36
C THR A 191 -13.08 -10.97 3.23
N SER A 192 -12.44 -9.82 3.50
CA SER A 192 -11.51 -9.21 2.54
C SER A 192 -10.27 -10.09 2.36
N PRO A 193 -9.75 -10.27 1.14
CA PRO A 193 -8.50 -10.99 0.93
C PRO A 193 -7.28 -10.26 1.53
N GLU A 194 -7.39 -8.94 1.70
CA GLU A 194 -6.36 -8.08 2.32
C GLU A 194 -6.98 -6.83 2.95
N VAL A 195 -6.21 -6.13 3.78
CA VAL A 195 -6.69 -4.93 4.50
C VAL A 195 -6.56 -3.66 3.67
N GLY A 196 -5.80 -3.70 2.58
CA GLY A 196 -5.46 -2.53 1.78
C GLY A 196 -4.30 -1.70 2.36
N HIS A 197 -4.03 -0.55 1.74
CA HIS A 197 -2.85 0.28 2.06
C HIS A 197 -3.02 1.06 3.36
N ARG A 198 -2.18 0.78 4.36
CA ARG A 198 -2.32 1.29 5.75
C ARG A 198 -2.39 2.81 5.90
N ASN A 199 -1.74 3.57 5.02
CA ASN A 199 -1.81 5.04 5.04
C ASN A 199 -3.19 5.61 4.66
N TYR A 200 -4.15 4.74 4.32
CA TYR A 200 -5.51 5.12 3.95
C TYR A 200 -6.57 4.37 4.74
N GLN A 201 -6.17 3.38 5.54
CA GLN A 201 -7.11 2.50 6.22
C GLN A 201 -7.29 2.86 7.69
N HIS A 202 -8.48 2.57 8.20
CA HIS A 202 -8.76 2.70 9.63
C HIS A 202 -7.73 1.91 10.47
N PRO A 203 -7.19 2.47 11.57
CA PRO A 203 -6.11 1.83 12.32
C PRO A 203 -6.48 0.45 12.88
N ASP A 204 -7.75 0.22 13.21
CA ASP A 204 -8.23 -1.05 13.76
C ASP A 204 -8.84 -1.99 12.69
N ARG A 205 -8.81 -1.61 11.39
CA ARG A 205 -9.33 -2.44 10.31
C ARG A 205 -8.62 -3.78 10.20
N THR A 206 -9.40 -4.83 10.02
CA THR A 206 -8.97 -6.22 9.80
C THR A 206 -9.60 -6.79 8.53
N GLU A 207 -9.19 -7.98 8.11
CA GLU A 207 -9.80 -8.68 6.97
C GLU A 207 -11.29 -9.04 7.20
N ARG A 208 -11.77 -8.99 8.45
CA ARG A 208 -13.18 -9.23 8.81
C ARG A 208 -14.06 -8.01 8.59
N ASP A 209 -13.48 -6.84 8.53
CA ASP A 209 -14.17 -5.60 8.24
C ASP A 209 -14.33 -5.50 6.72
N PHE A 210 -15.36 -6.22 6.21
CA PHE A 210 -15.67 -6.34 4.81
C PHE A 210 -17.18 -6.12 4.63
N GLY A 211 -17.55 -5.03 3.97
CA GLY A 211 -18.93 -4.60 3.82
C GLY A 211 -19.02 -3.23 3.14
N PRO A 212 -20.23 -2.71 2.90
CA PRO A 212 -20.47 -1.50 2.11
C PRO A 212 -19.88 -0.22 2.74
N ARG A 213 -19.55 -0.25 4.04
CA ARG A 213 -19.07 0.91 4.79
C ARG A 213 -17.56 0.95 4.97
N VAL A 214 -16.85 -0.06 4.48
CA VAL A 214 -15.40 -0.22 4.78
C VAL A 214 -14.53 0.91 4.23
N ASP A 215 -15.00 1.62 3.20
CA ASP A 215 -14.28 2.74 2.59
C ASP A 215 -14.49 4.09 3.27
N ARG A 216 -15.41 4.22 4.23
CA ARG A 216 -15.77 5.52 4.83
C ARG A 216 -14.59 6.24 5.47
N PHE A 217 -13.72 5.49 6.13
CA PHE A 217 -12.50 6.05 6.70
C PHE A 217 -11.54 6.56 5.62
N SER A 218 -11.28 5.74 4.60
CA SER A 218 -10.41 6.11 3.46
C SER A 218 -10.97 7.31 2.71
N ALA A 219 -12.30 7.35 2.50
CA ALA A 219 -13.00 8.45 1.86
C ALA A 219 -12.77 9.78 2.61
N LEU A 220 -12.91 9.76 3.93
CA LEU A 220 -12.68 10.94 4.78
C LEU A 220 -11.20 11.34 4.82
N ALA A 221 -10.29 10.38 4.93
CA ALA A 221 -8.85 10.65 4.97
C ALA A 221 -8.36 11.29 3.66
N VAL A 222 -8.77 10.76 2.50
CA VAL A 222 -8.44 11.32 1.18
C VAL A 222 -9.07 12.68 0.99
N TYR A 223 -10.35 12.85 1.32
CA TYR A 223 -11.02 14.15 1.20
C TYR A 223 -10.35 15.22 2.04
N THR A 224 -10.04 14.92 3.30
CA THR A 224 -9.32 15.84 4.19
C THR A 224 -7.95 16.21 3.61
N GLY A 225 -7.20 15.23 3.09
CA GLY A 225 -5.91 15.48 2.42
C GLY A 225 -6.03 16.38 1.19
N LEU A 226 -7.03 16.16 0.33
CA LEU A 226 -7.28 16.99 -0.85
C LEU A 226 -7.64 18.44 -0.47
N ARG A 227 -8.51 18.62 0.54
CA ARG A 227 -8.89 19.94 1.05
C ARG A 227 -7.70 20.67 1.67
N ALA A 228 -6.86 19.91 2.41
CA ALA A 228 -5.63 20.43 3.00
C ALA A 228 -4.63 20.89 1.93
N CYS A 229 -4.37 20.08 0.90
CA CYS A 229 -3.48 20.46 -0.21
C CYS A 229 -4.01 21.66 -1.01
N ALA A 230 -5.33 21.80 -1.16
CA ALA A 230 -5.94 22.93 -1.83
C ALA A 230 -5.82 24.24 -1.04
N ALA A 231 -5.94 24.18 0.30
CA ALA A 231 -5.89 25.33 1.18
C ALA A 231 -4.43 25.70 1.56
N ARG A 232 -3.59 24.70 1.79
CA ARG A 232 -2.23 24.82 2.33
C ARG A 232 -1.25 23.90 1.59
N PRO A 233 -0.86 24.27 0.35
CA PRO A 233 -0.01 23.42 -0.50
C PRO A 233 1.38 23.14 0.10
N GLU A 234 1.87 23.98 1.04
CA GLU A 234 3.13 23.76 1.76
C GLU A 234 3.13 22.49 2.61
N LEU A 235 1.97 21.99 3.04
CA LEU A 235 1.86 20.72 3.77
C LEU A 235 2.37 19.53 2.95
N TRP A 236 2.25 19.61 1.63
CA TRP A 236 2.76 18.56 0.76
C TRP A 236 4.25 18.32 0.96
N GLN A 237 5.06 19.39 0.97
CA GLN A 237 6.51 19.27 1.14
C GLN A 237 6.91 18.72 2.52
N ALA A 238 6.09 18.99 3.54
CA ALA A 238 6.36 18.54 4.90
C ALA A 238 5.96 17.07 5.14
N TYR A 239 4.90 16.58 4.48
CA TYR A 239 4.25 15.31 4.84
C TYR A 239 4.19 14.26 3.75
N ASP A 240 4.43 14.59 2.45
CA ASP A 240 4.48 13.60 1.38
C ASP A 240 5.70 12.69 1.50
N THR A 241 5.47 11.40 1.30
CA THR A 241 6.51 10.36 1.27
C THR A 241 6.55 9.58 -0.04
N GLY A 242 5.68 9.93 -1.00
CA GLY A 242 5.45 9.20 -2.24
C GLY A 242 4.42 8.06 -2.10
N GLU A 243 4.13 7.61 -0.88
CA GLU A 243 3.23 6.49 -0.58
C GLU A 243 1.99 6.92 0.21
N ASN A 244 1.66 8.20 0.21
CA ASN A 244 0.54 8.77 0.96
C ASN A 244 -0.03 10.01 0.27
N LEU A 245 -1.14 10.51 0.82
CA LEU A 245 -1.71 11.82 0.51
C LEU A 245 -1.77 12.62 1.84
N LEU A 246 -0.65 13.07 2.33
CA LEU A 246 -0.34 13.69 3.62
C LEU A 246 -0.31 12.72 4.81
N PHE A 247 -1.40 12.00 5.11
CA PHE A 247 -1.50 11.12 6.27
C PHE A 247 -0.69 9.83 6.12
N ARG A 248 -0.19 9.32 7.24
CA ARG A 248 0.46 8.01 7.38
C ARG A 248 -0.28 7.18 8.42
N ASP A 249 -0.07 5.88 8.42
CA ASP A 249 -0.65 4.97 9.42
C ASP A 249 -0.40 5.40 10.86
N GLY A 250 0.82 5.91 11.15
CA GLY A 250 1.18 6.44 12.46
C GLY A 250 0.30 7.59 12.93
N ASP A 251 -0.13 8.47 12.03
CA ASP A 251 -1.03 9.59 12.34
C ASP A 251 -2.41 9.10 12.79
N PHE A 252 -2.89 7.98 12.22
CA PHE A 252 -4.17 7.38 12.57
C PHE A 252 -4.11 6.57 13.88
N TYR A 253 -2.96 5.99 14.21
CA TYR A 253 -2.76 5.29 15.48
C TYR A 253 -2.65 6.24 16.68
N ASP A 254 -2.07 7.42 16.50
CA ASP A 254 -1.93 8.45 17.53
C ASP A 254 -2.27 9.84 16.94
N PRO A 255 -3.56 10.10 16.64
CA PRO A 255 -3.96 11.37 16.03
C PRO A 255 -3.75 12.58 16.96
N ASP A 256 -3.72 12.38 18.29
CA ASP A 256 -3.47 13.45 19.25
C ASP A 256 -1.98 13.80 19.34
N GLY A 257 -1.08 12.86 19.08
CA GLY A 257 0.35 13.10 19.00
C GLY A 257 0.84 13.47 17.59
N SER A 258 -0.02 13.45 16.57
CA SER A 258 0.36 13.76 15.19
C SER A 258 0.57 15.24 14.95
N PRO A 259 1.76 15.66 14.46
CA PRO A 259 1.99 17.05 14.06
C PRO A 259 1.04 17.51 12.94
N LEU A 260 0.73 16.63 11.97
CA LEU A 260 -0.19 16.96 10.88
C LEU A 260 -1.60 17.26 11.39
N PHE A 261 -2.15 16.42 12.29
CA PHE A 261 -3.45 16.71 12.91
C PHE A 261 -3.42 18.02 13.70
N ALA A 262 -2.33 18.31 14.42
CA ALA A 262 -2.18 19.57 15.16
C ALA A 262 -2.19 20.77 14.21
N GLU A 263 -1.49 20.71 13.07
CA GLU A 263 -1.48 21.77 12.05
C GLU A 263 -2.85 21.98 11.40
N LEU A 264 -3.54 20.90 11.02
CA LEU A 264 -4.86 20.99 10.39
C LEU A 264 -5.92 21.55 11.36
N ARG A 265 -5.84 21.19 12.64
CA ARG A 265 -6.75 21.69 13.68
C ARG A 265 -6.47 23.14 14.09
N GLY A 266 -5.30 23.66 13.77
CA GLY A 266 -4.95 25.07 13.91
C GLY A 266 -5.47 25.98 12.80
N ASP A 267 -6.13 25.44 11.78
CA ASP A 267 -6.70 26.13 10.64
C ASP A 267 -8.23 26.08 10.71
N ASP A 268 -8.90 27.23 10.77
CA ASP A 268 -10.34 27.31 11.01
C ASP A 268 -11.18 26.59 9.94
N ASP A 269 -10.72 26.57 8.68
CA ASP A 269 -11.42 25.91 7.56
C ASP A 269 -11.19 24.39 7.53
N LEU A 270 -10.07 23.92 8.02
CA LEU A 270 -9.68 22.50 8.03
C LEU A 270 -10.00 21.80 9.35
N ALA A 271 -10.09 22.54 10.45
CA ALA A 271 -10.32 22.01 11.79
C ALA A 271 -11.54 21.08 11.88
N PRO A 272 -12.72 21.40 11.28
CA PRO A 272 -13.88 20.49 11.34
C PRO A 272 -13.60 19.13 10.71
N LEU A 273 -12.91 19.08 9.57
CA LEU A 273 -12.54 17.82 8.90
C LEU A 273 -11.47 17.06 9.68
N ALA A 274 -10.46 17.76 10.21
CA ALA A 274 -9.42 17.17 11.02
C ALA A 274 -9.98 16.58 12.32
N ASP A 275 -10.91 17.26 12.99
CA ASP A 275 -11.57 16.76 14.21
C ASP A 275 -12.49 15.56 13.90
N ALA A 276 -13.18 15.57 12.74
CA ALA A 276 -13.98 14.43 12.29
C ALA A 276 -13.11 13.21 12.02
N LEU A 277 -12.00 13.37 11.27
CA LEU A 277 -11.07 12.28 10.97
C LEU A 277 -10.37 11.77 12.24
N ARG A 278 -9.95 12.68 13.13
CA ARG A 278 -9.43 12.33 14.46
C ARG A 278 -10.43 11.48 15.25
N THR A 279 -11.69 11.88 15.27
CA THR A 279 -12.76 11.13 15.96
C THR A 279 -12.96 9.77 15.32
N ALA A 280 -12.99 9.71 13.97
CA ALA A 280 -13.10 8.46 13.22
C ALA A 280 -12.00 7.46 13.57
N CYS A 281 -10.77 7.90 13.82
CA CYS A 281 -9.68 7.01 14.27
C CYS A 281 -10.01 6.26 15.57
N TYR A 282 -10.95 6.72 16.38
CA TYR A 282 -11.32 6.13 17.67
C TYR A 282 -12.65 5.36 17.65
N LEU A 283 -13.37 5.37 16.57
CA LEU A 283 -14.58 4.56 16.39
C LEU A 283 -14.24 3.10 16.05
N GLU A 284 -15.25 2.24 16.02
CA GLU A 284 -15.10 0.96 15.28
C GLU A 284 -15.17 1.26 13.77
N PRO A 285 -14.51 0.47 12.91
CA PRO A 285 -14.49 0.74 11.46
C PRO A 285 -15.89 0.89 10.82
N GLU A 286 -16.86 0.13 11.29
CA GLU A 286 -18.26 0.15 10.80
C GLU A 286 -19.07 1.37 11.24
N ASP A 287 -18.63 2.05 12.32
CA ASP A 287 -19.30 3.20 12.93
C ASP A 287 -18.85 4.53 12.33
N VAL A 288 -17.88 4.54 11.42
CA VAL A 288 -17.44 5.76 10.73
C VAL A 288 -18.59 6.30 9.89
N PRO A 289 -19.02 7.57 10.07
CA PRO A 289 -20.10 8.16 9.28
C PRO A 289 -19.73 8.30 7.80
N ALA A 290 -20.73 8.39 6.93
CA ALA A 290 -20.52 8.68 5.52
C ALA A 290 -19.86 10.05 5.35
N LEU A 291 -18.99 10.19 4.33
CA LEU A 291 -18.29 11.45 4.04
C LEU A 291 -19.26 12.62 3.84
N ASP A 292 -20.36 12.36 3.16
CA ASP A 292 -21.36 13.38 2.83
C ASP A 292 -22.06 13.93 4.09
N ASP A 293 -22.35 13.06 5.05
CA ASP A 293 -22.94 13.45 6.34
C ASP A 293 -21.98 14.32 7.17
N ILE A 294 -20.67 13.97 7.13
CA ILE A 294 -19.64 14.76 7.82
C ILE A 294 -19.51 16.15 7.18
N VAL A 295 -19.44 16.22 5.85
CA VAL A 295 -19.26 17.49 5.13
C VAL A 295 -20.48 18.41 5.27
N ARG A 296 -21.69 17.85 5.35
CA ARG A 296 -22.92 18.63 5.58
C ARG A 296 -23.12 19.04 7.03
N GLY A 297 -22.38 18.42 7.96
CA GLY A 297 -22.58 18.63 9.39
C GLY A 297 -23.75 17.84 9.99
N ASP A 298 -24.26 16.85 9.27
CA ASP A 298 -25.37 15.99 9.69
C ASP A 298 -24.87 14.81 10.54
N ALA A 299 -23.59 14.50 10.49
CA ALA A 299 -22.98 13.41 11.23
C ALA A 299 -22.94 13.71 12.74
N SER A 300 -23.54 12.83 13.55
CA SER A 300 -23.40 12.85 15.00
C SER A 300 -22.12 12.11 15.41
N LEU A 301 -21.01 12.84 15.51
CA LEU A 301 -19.76 12.26 16.01
C LEU A 301 -19.73 12.31 17.55
N PRO A 302 -19.47 11.19 18.24
CA PRO A 302 -19.40 11.17 19.69
C PRO A 302 -18.20 11.97 20.19
N ALA A 303 -18.35 12.63 21.36
CA ALA A 303 -17.22 13.24 22.04
C ALA A 303 -16.25 12.14 22.50
N VAL A 304 -15.10 12.06 21.86
CA VAL A 304 -14.08 11.05 22.19
C VAL A 304 -13.36 11.44 23.47
N ASN A 305 -13.50 10.63 24.49
CA ASN A 305 -12.78 10.79 25.75
C ASN A 305 -11.40 10.12 25.63
N VAL A 306 -10.36 10.88 25.29
CA VAL A 306 -8.97 10.43 25.01
C VAL A 306 -8.37 9.55 26.12
N ARG A 307 -8.92 9.62 27.36
CA ARG A 307 -8.43 8.80 28.49
C ARG A 307 -8.70 7.30 28.36
N SER A 308 -9.53 6.84 27.43
CA SER A 308 -9.90 5.42 27.34
C SER A 308 -8.95 4.56 26.46
N ARG A 309 -8.09 5.14 25.61
CA ARG A 309 -7.18 4.35 24.76
C ARG A 309 -5.78 4.10 25.35
N SER A 310 -5.37 4.81 26.41
CA SER A 310 -4.01 4.68 26.95
C SER A 310 -3.69 3.33 27.63
N HIS A 311 -4.67 2.44 27.84
CA HIS A 311 -4.44 1.17 28.56
C HIS A 311 -5.38 0.02 28.13
N GLY A 312 -5.39 -0.37 26.87
CA GLY A 312 -5.96 -1.68 26.70
C GLY A 312 -6.80 -1.94 25.46
N ARG A 313 -6.18 -2.10 24.33
CA ARG A 313 -6.59 -3.08 23.35
C ARG A 313 -5.41 -3.52 22.50
N THR A 314 -4.41 -4.12 23.12
CA THR A 314 -3.81 -5.27 22.47
C THR A 314 -4.85 -6.39 22.56
N ARG A 315 -5.76 -6.47 21.61
CA ARG A 315 -6.49 -7.70 21.37
C ARG A 315 -5.43 -8.74 20.98
N LYS A 316 -4.88 -9.41 22.01
CA LYS A 316 -4.12 -10.63 21.81
C LYS A 316 -5.03 -11.53 20.99
N PRO A 317 -4.53 -12.14 19.89
CA PRO A 317 -5.20 -13.30 19.35
C PRO A 317 -5.45 -14.21 20.54
N SER A 318 -6.68 -14.68 20.71
CA SER A 318 -7.01 -15.68 21.71
C SER A 318 -6.34 -17.00 21.31
N ALA A 319 -5.03 -17.10 21.47
CA ALA A 319 -4.39 -18.37 21.64
C ALA A 319 -4.99 -18.90 22.95
N ARG A 320 -5.83 -19.92 22.87
CA ARG A 320 -6.16 -20.77 24.01
C ARG A 320 -4.82 -21.11 24.68
N ARG A 321 -4.52 -20.43 25.78
CA ARG A 321 -3.40 -20.80 26.63
C ARG A 321 -3.78 -22.13 27.22
N ASP A 322 -2.94 -23.14 27.00
CA ASP A 322 -3.06 -24.43 27.64
C ASP A 322 -3.18 -24.20 29.15
N PRO A 323 -4.21 -24.77 29.81
CA PRO A 323 -4.39 -24.62 31.27
C PRO A 323 -3.17 -25.08 32.07
N VAL A 324 -2.35 -25.96 31.49
CA VAL A 324 -1.11 -26.48 32.06
C VAL A 324 -0.03 -25.39 32.15
N GLU A 325 0.08 -24.44 31.18
CA GLU A 325 1.08 -23.35 31.24
C GLU A 325 0.76 -22.28 32.29
N GLN A 326 -0.50 -22.13 32.69
CA GLN A 326 -0.90 -21.18 33.72
C GLN A 326 -0.62 -21.64 35.14
N ALA A 327 -0.55 -22.94 35.38
CA ALA A 327 -0.39 -23.52 36.73
C ALA A 327 1.07 -23.61 37.20
N TRP A 328 2.05 -23.72 36.28
CA TRP A 328 3.44 -23.98 36.66
C TRP A 328 4.21 -22.73 37.13
N ALA A 329 3.90 -21.53 36.63
CA ALA A 329 4.63 -20.34 37.00
C ALA A 329 4.41 -19.89 38.46
N PRO A 330 3.18 -19.86 39.00
CA PRO A 330 2.97 -19.57 40.41
C PRO A 330 3.46 -20.72 41.33
N LEU A 331 3.37 -21.99 40.93
CA LEU A 331 3.85 -23.13 41.69
C LEU A 331 5.40 -23.11 41.83
N LEU A 332 6.12 -22.81 40.75
CA LEU A 332 7.58 -22.65 40.79
C LEU A 332 8.01 -21.43 41.61
N ALA A 333 7.26 -20.31 41.54
CA ALA A 333 7.54 -19.14 42.37
C ALA A 333 7.32 -19.44 43.87
N THR A 334 6.25 -20.18 44.22
CA THR A 334 5.96 -20.56 45.61
C THR A 334 6.98 -21.56 46.17
N LEU A 335 7.43 -22.51 45.36
CA LEU A 335 8.48 -23.47 45.74
C LEU A 335 9.84 -22.78 45.93
N LEU A 336 10.22 -21.83 45.10
CA LEU A 336 11.46 -21.06 45.22
C LEU A 336 11.46 -20.15 46.45
N VAL A 337 10.35 -19.49 46.75
CA VAL A 337 10.19 -18.65 47.95
C VAL A 337 10.19 -19.54 49.21
N GLY A 338 9.53 -20.70 49.17
CA GLY A 338 9.56 -21.67 50.28
C GLY A 338 10.95 -22.21 50.54
N ALA A 339 11.71 -22.60 49.50
CA ALA A 339 13.09 -23.07 49.64
C ALA A 339 14.05 -21.98 50.18
N ALA A 340 13.89 -20.74 49.75
CA ALA A 340 14.66 -19.60 50.26
C ALA A 340 14.35 -19.29 51.75
N ALA A 341 13.09 -19.41 52.17
CA ALA A 341 12.67 -19.22 53.55
C ALA A 341 13.20 -20.32 54.47
N VAL A 342 13.19 -21.58 54.06
CA VAL A 342 13.77 -22.72 54.84
C VAL A 342 15.29 -22.59 54.92
N GLY A 343 15.97 -22.21 53.80
CA GLY A 343 17.42 -21.97 53.79
C GLY A 343 17.88 -20.85 54.74
N ALA A 344 17.10 -19.78 54.85
CA ALA A 344 17.39 -18.65 55.74
C ALA A 344 17.25 -19.01 57.25
N PHE A 345 16.41 -19.99 57.54
CA PHE A 345 16.17 -20.43 58.94
C PHE A 345 17.20 -21.42 59.45
N VAL A 346 17.78 -22.27 58.57
CA VAL A 346 18.67 -23.34 58.95
C VAL A 346 20.14 -22.92 59.03
N VAL A 347 20.61 -22.02 58.14
CA VAL A 347 22.00 -21.54 58.18
C VAL A 347 22.07 -20.12 57.61
N PRO A 348 22.17 -19.05 58.46
CA PRO A 348 22.07 -17.64 57.99
C PRO A 348 23.08 -17.22 56.93
N ALA A 349 24.28 -17.82 56.93
CA ALA A 349 25.34 -17.52 55.97
C ALA A 349 25.05 -18.08 54.56
N TYR A 350 24.26 -19.13 54.43
CA TYR A 350 23.90 -19.73 53.14
C TYR A 350 22.58 -19.17 52.53
N GLY A 351 21.72 -18.59 53.38
CA GLY A 351 20.46 -18.00 52.93
C GLY A 351 20.67 -16.87 51.91
N LEU A 352 21.71 -16.04 52.11
CA LEU A 352 22.07 -14.96 51.21
C LEU A 352 22.53 -15.49 49.81
N VAL A 353 23.33 -16.55 49.82
CA VAL A 353 23.84 -17.16 48.58
C VAL A 353 22.72 -17.84 47.79
N VAL A 354 21.77 -18.50 48.45
CA VAL A 354 20.60 -19.14 47.80
C VAL A 354 19.64 -18.07 47.26
N ALA A 355 19.43 -16.96 48.02
CA ALA A 355 18.62 -15.87 47.52
C ALA A 355 19.24 -15.17 46.27
N LEU A 356 20.56 -14.94 46.27
CA LEU A 356 21.30 -14.37 45.16
C LEU A 356 21.26 -15.28 43.92
N ALA A 357 21.47 -16.59 44.10
CA ALA A 357 21.36 -17.59 43.05
C ALA A 357 19.93 -17.66 42.44
N GLY A 358 18.91 -17.54 43.29
CA GLY A 358 17.51 -17.47 42.87
C GLY A 358 17.18 -16.21 42.01
N VAL A 359 17.70 -15.05 42.39
CA VAL A 359 17.55 -13.80 41.64
C VAL A 359 18.26 -13.87 40.27
N ILE A 360 19.48 -14.44 40.24
CA ILE A 360 20.25 -14.66 39.00
C ILE A 360 19.51 -15.64 38.09
N ALA A 361 19.00 -16.75 38.59
CA ALA A 361 18.24 -17.74 37.83
C ALA A 361 16.95 -17.15 37.26
N LEU A 362 16.22 -16.33 38.03
CA LEU A 362 15.05 -15.59 37.59
C LEU A 362 15.40 -14.59 36.50
N GLY A 363 16.51 -13.85 36.61
CA GLY A 363 17.04 -12.95 35.61
C GLY A 363 17.39 -13.63 34.29
N ILE A 364 18.02 -14.81 34.36
CA ILE A 364 18.37 -15.63 33.19
C ILE A 364 17.09 -16.17 32.50
N VAL A 365 16.12 -16.69 33.26
CA VAL A 365 14.85 -17.17 32.72
C VAL A 365 14.03 -16.04 32.10
N ALA A 366 13.97 -14.90 32.74
CA ALA A 366 13.33 -13.69 32.20
C ALA A 366 14.03 -13.22 30.90
N GLY A 367 15.36 -13.19 30.89
CA GLY A 367 16.16 -12.84 29.71
C GLY A 367 15.98 -13.81 28.55
N LEU A 368 15.96 -15.12 28.82
CA LEU A 368 15.69 -16.16 27.82
C LEU A 368 14.27 -16.09 27.28
N ARG A 369 13.27 -15.82 28.13
CA ARG A 369 11.87 -15.61 27.70
C ARG A 369 11.72 -14.34 26.86
N TYR A 370 12.34 -13.24 27.27
CA TYR A 370 12.34 -11.99 26.53
C TYR A 370 12.97 -12.18 25.14
N GLY A 371 14.12 -12.86 25.05
CA GLY A 371 14.79 -13.17 23.79
C GLY A 371 14.01 -14.10 22.87
N ARG A 372 13.12 -14.93 23.41
CA ARG A 372 12.24 -15.86 22.68
C ARG A 372 10.87 -15.27 22.35
N HIS A 373 10.56 -14.08 22.86
CA HIS A 373 9.26 -13.43 22.59
C HIS A 373 9.10 -13.16 21.08
N PRO A 374 7.96 -13.52 20.48
CA PRO A 374 7.75 -13.41 19.02
C PRO A 374 7.96 -11.97 18.51
N VAL A 375 7.58 -10.94 19.27
CA VAL A 375 7.78 -9.54 18.92
C VAL A 375 9.27 -9.18 18.87
N VAL A 376 10.09 -9.67 19.84
CA VAL A 376 11.54 -9.40 19.86
C VAL A 376 12.24 -10.12 18.70
N ARG A 377 11.82 -11.36 18.39
CA ARG A 377 12.32 -12.07 17.21
C ARG A 377 11.95 -11.37 15.91
N ARG A 378 10.72 -10.91 15.80
CA ARG A 378 10.24 -10.14 14.62
C ARG A 378 11.01 -8.83 14.48
N ARG A 379 11.21 -8.06 15.57
CA ARG A 379 12.04 -6.83 15.53
C ARG A 379 13.47 -7.10 15.09
N ARG A 380 14.12 -8.16 15.60
CA ARG A 380 15.48 -8.55 15.20
C ARG A 380 15.54 -9.01 13.74
N ARG A 381 14.49 -9.67 13.24
CA ARG A 381 14.39 -10.07 11.84
C ARG A 381 14.23 -8.84 10.95
N LEU A 382 13.31 -7.95 11.27
CA LEU A 382 13.10 -6.69 10.54
C LEU A 382 14.35 -5.79 10.54
N ALA A 383 15.06 -5.70 11.67
CA ALA A 383 16.32 -4.95 11.73
C ALA A 383 17.38 -5.52 10.78
N ARG A 384 17.53 -6.87 10.71
CA ARG A 384 18.46 -7.52 9.77
C ARG A 384 18.05 -7.33 8.31
N GLU A 385 16.74 -7.39 8.02
CA GLU A 385 16.23 -7.13 6.67
C GLU A 385 16.45 -5.67 6.29
N SER A 386 16.22 -4.72 7.17
CA SER A 386 16.53 -3.29 6.97
C SER A 386 18.00 -3.04 6.67
N GLU A 387 18.91 -3.65 7.45
CA GLU A 387 20.34 -3.56 7.18
C GLU A 387 20.74 -4.17 5.83
N ARG A 388 20.08 -5.28 5.44
CA ARG A 388 20.32 -5.93 4.14
C ARG A 388 19.86 -5.02 2.99
N ILE A 389 18.70 -4.41 3.11
CA ILE A 389 18.15 -3.46 2.13
C ILE A 389 19.06 -2.23 2.04
N THR A 390 19.51 -1.67 3.14
CA THR A 390 20.43 -0.52 3.15
C THR A 390 21.72 -0.82 2.43
N ARG A 391 22.31 -2.02 2.65
CA ARG A 391 23.50 -2.44 1.92
C ARG A 391 23.26 -2.62 0.42
N LEU A 392 22.09 -3.13 0.04
CA LEU A 392 21.69 -3.28 -1.35
C LEU A 392 21.56 -1.91 -2.04
N ILE A 393 20.89 -0.97 -1.39
CA ILE A 393 20.77 0.42 -1.88
C ILE A 393 22.12 1.07 -2.07
N GLN A 394 23.05 0.92 -1.11
CA GLN A 394 24.40 1.46 -1.22
C GLN A 394 25.20 0.83 -2.37
N ASN A 395 24.96 -0.47 -2.64
CA ASN A 395 25.61 -1.16 -3.76
C ASN A 395 25.07 -0.66 -5.11
N ILE A 396 23.75 -0.51 -5.22
CA ILE A 396 23.11 0.04 -6.42
C ILE A 396 23.57 1.48 -6.67
N ARG A 397 23.66 2.32 -5.66
CA ARG A 397 24.21 3.68 -5.80
C ARG A 397 25.61 3.65 -6.38
N ARG A 398 26.51 2.83 -5.84
CA ARG A 398 27.87 2.69 -6.40
C ARG A 398 27.88 2.23 -7.85
N GLN A 399 26.97 1.35 -8.25
CA GLN A 399 26.84 0.94 -9.65
C GLN A 399 26.36 2.08 -10.55
N ILE A 400 25.38 2.86 -10.11
CA ILE A 400 24.89 4.04 -10.83
C ILE A 400 26.01 5.06 -11.02
N ASP A 401 26.78 5.35 -9.96
CA ASP A 401 27.92 6.28 -10.05
C ASP A 401 28.97 5.78 -11.05
N SER A 402 29.29 4.48 -11.06
CA SER A 402 30.24 3.89 -12.02
C SER A 402 29.73 3.95 -13.46
N LEU A 403 28.43 3.78 -13.67
CA LEU A 403 27.83 3.89 -15.00
C LEU A 403 27.79 5.35 -15.49
N SER A 404 27.55 6.31 -14.59
CA SER A 404 27.60 7.73 -14.94
C SER A 404 28.99 8.18 -15.40
N VAL A 405 30.04 7.70 -14.71
CA VAL A 405 31.44 7.95 -15.14
C VAL A 405 31.71 7.33 -16.50
N ARG A 406 31.33 6.08 -16.72
CA ARG A 406 31.50 5.41 -18.03
C ARG A 406 30.74 6.12 -19.14
N ARG A 407 29.51 6.56 -18.86
CA ARG A 407 28.75 7.34 -19.82
C ARG A 407 29.48 8.63 -20.21
N GLN A 408 30.03 9.36 -19.24
CA GLN A 408 30.76 10.58 -19.51
C GLN A 408 32.00 10.28 -20.38
N GLN A 409 32.77 9.25 -20.08
CA GLN A 409 33.91 8.83 -20.88
C GLN A 409 33.56 8.52 -22.34
N VAL A 410 32.39 7.88 -22.56
CA VAL A 410 31.90 7.60 -23.92
C VAL A 410 31.52 8.89 -24.63
N LEU A 411 30.84 9.82 -23.95
CA LEU A 411 30.47 11.12 -24.53
C LEU A 411 31.73 11.91 -24.94
N ASP A 412 32.70 12.00 -24.04
CA ASP A 412 33.97 12.68 -24.32
C ASP A 412 34.70 12.07 -25.54
N SER A 413 34.72 10.72 -25.64
CA SER A 413 35.31 10.02 -26.79
C SER A 413 34.53 10.20 -28.11
N VAL A 414 33.23 10.46 -28.05
CA VAL A 414 32.42 10.76 -29.23
C VAL A 414 32.66 12.20 -29.68
N ASP A 415 32.79 13.13 -28.76
CA ASP A 415 33.06 14.53 -29.06
C ASP A 415 34.47 14.70 -29.66
N GLU A 416 35.49 14.01 -29.12
CA GLU A 416 36.83 13.98 -29.73
C GLU A 416 36.78 13.48 -31.17
N ARG A 417 36.18 12.33 -31.45
CA ARG A 417 36.06 11.77 -32.81
C ARG A 417 35.27 12.67 -33.75
N ARG A 418 34.26 13.39 -33.22
CA ARG A 418 33.49 14.37 -33.99
C ARG A 418 34.36 15.58 -34.38
N GLU A 419 35.17 16.07 -33.48
CA GLU A 419 36.11 17.18 -33.77
C GLU A 419 37.17 16.77 -34.77
N GLU A 420 37.79 15.58 -34.60
CA GLU A 420 38.73 15.02 -35.58
C GLU A 420 38.11 14.92 -36.98
N ARG A 421 36.88 14.39 -37.06
CA ARG A 421 36.19 14.25 -38.35
C ARG A 421 35.81 15.60 -38.98
N LEU A 422 35.47 16.60 -38.16
CA LEU A 422 35.21 17.95 -38.64
C LEU A 422 36.48 18.63 -39.16
N GLN A 423 37.63 18.32 -38.55
CA GLN A 423 38.93 18.84 -38.99
C GLN A 423 39.36 18.19 -40.30
N GLU A 424 39.24 16.86 -40.44
CA GLU A 424 39.45 16.15 -41.72
C GLU A 424 38.58 16.70 -42.85
N LEU A 425 37.30 16.90 -42.62
CA LEU A 425 36.36 17.47 -43.60
C LEU A 425 36.73 18.92 -44.00
N ARG A 426 37.23 19.71 -43.05
CA ARG A 426 37.73 21.06 -43.36
C ARG A 426 38.96 21.03 -44.24
N GLU A 427 39.88 20.10 -44.02
CA GLU A 427 41.07 19.95 -44.84
C GLU A 427 40.74 19.43 -46.25
N GLU A 428 39.79 18.45 -46.37
CA GLU A 428 39.29 18.00 -47.68
C GLU A 428 38.67 19.13 -48.52
N VAL A 429 37.81 19.96 -47.87
CA VAL A 429 37.18 21.09 -48.55
C VAL A 429 38.19 22.16 -48.99
N ILE A 430 39.25 22.35 -48.25
CA ILE A 430 40.31 23.29 -48.61
C ILE A 430 41.12 22.75 -49.80
N TYR A 431 41.38 21.44 -49.87
CA TYR A 431 42.10 20.80 -50.99
C TYR A 431 41.31 20.81 -52.31
N ASP A 432 40.00 20.69 -52.26
CA ASP A 432 39.11 20.72 -53.44
C ASP A 432 38.90 22.14 -54.06
N HIS A 433 39.41 23.17 -53.38
CA HIS A 433 39.24 24.57 -53.79
C HIS A 433 40.58 25.26 -54.13
N LEU A 434 41.73 24.53 -54.15
CA LEU A 434 43.06 24.92 -54.64
C LEU A 434 43.38 24.21 -55.97
#